data_5e7f9de0221401307671abbb96efb5ad
#
_entry.id   5e7f9de0221401307671abbb96efb5ad
#
_cell.length_a   1.000
_cell.length_b   1.000
_cell.length_c   1.000
_cell.angle_alpha   90.00
_cell.angle_beta   90.00
_cell.angle_gamma   90.00
#
_symmetry.space_group_name_H-M   'P 1'
#
loop_
_entity.id
_entity.type
_entity.pdbx_description
1 polymer ?
#
loop_
_entity_poly.entity_id
_entity_poly.type
_entity_poly.pdbx_seq_one_letter_code
_entity_poly.pdbx_strand_id
1 'polypeptide(L)'
;MARSNPNIAMNLLIKIPVLLCLLAGMTLSARAQAAAPPPMPAYQALSAAQLDQLLGPIALYPDPLMAEILPASTLPAQIVLADRYIVAGGDPNLIAQQPWDASVQAVARYPSVLKWMDDNLNWTTQTGQAFLNQQPT
;
A
#
# COMPACT_ATOMS: atom_id res chain seq x y z
N MET A 1 -3.26 83.57 18.76
CA MET A 1 -4.36 82.74 18.20
C MET A 1 -3.82 81.96 16.98
N ALA A 2 -3.44 80.71 17.23
CA ALA A 2 -2.98 79.78 16.19
C ALA A 2 -4.16 78.98 15.67
N ARG A 3 -4.59 79.22 14.44
CA ARG A 3 -5.59 78.42 13.75
C ARG A 3 -4.94 77.08 13.35
N SER A 4 -5.23 76.06 14.04
CA SER A 4 -4.89 74.68 13.59
C SER A 4 -5.72 74.35 12.35
N ASN A 5 -5.03 74.00 11.28
CA ASN A 5 -5.64 73.71 10.00
C ASN A 5 -6.09 72.23 10.00
N PRO A 6 -7.39 71.91 10.03
CA PRO A 6 -7.89 70.55 10.17
C PRO A 6 -7.53 69.65 8.98
N ASN A 7 -7.12 70.21 7.87
CA ASN A 7 -6.83 69.50 6.63
C ASN A 7 -5.48 68.72 6.65
N ILE A 8 -4.57 69.08 7.56
CA ILE A 8 -3.24 68.39 7.66
C ILE A 8 -3.38 67.12 8.41
N ALA A 9 -4.23 67.08 9.44
CA ALA A 9 -4.47 65.85 10.22
C ALA A 9 -5.22 64.77 9.43
N MET A 10 -6.13 65.21 8.53
CA MET A 10 -6.95 64.29 7.74
C MET A 10 -6.14 63.65 6.60
N ASN A 11 -5.17 64.38 6.01
CA ASN A 11 -4.29 63.84 4.99
C ASN A 11 -3.25 62.84 5.53
N LEU A 12 -2.87 63.00 6.81
CA LEU A 12 -1.91 62.06 7.42
C LEU A 12 -2.55 60.73 7.80
N LEU A 13 -3.83 60.72 8.23
CA LEU A 13 -4.58 59.56 8.58
C LEU A 13 -4.96 58.64 7.40
N ILE A 14 -5.08 59.23 6.18
CA ILE A 14 -5.42 58.50 4.97
C ILE A 14 -4.20 57.85 4.30
N LYS A 15 -2.99 58.38 4.52
CA LYS A 15 -1.75 57.87 3.91
C LYS A 15 -1.17 56.64 4.62
N ILE A 16 -1.43 56.48 5.90
CA ILE A 16 -0.90 55.39 6.70
C ILE A 16 -1.50 54.02 6.29
N PRO A 17 -2.84 53.87 6.06
CA PRO A 17 -3.39 52.59 5.64
C PRO A 17 -2.99 52.15 4.22
N VAL A 18 -2.74 53.11 3.32
CA VAL A 18 -2.31 52.81 1.94
C VAL A 18 -0.87 52.30 1.90
N LEU A 19 0.01 52.83 2.73
CA LEU A 19 1.39 52.37 2.82
C LEU A 19 1.49 51.00 3.50
N LEU A 20 0.58 50.70 4.46
CA LEU A 20 0.52 49.41 5.16
C LEU A 20 -0.01 48.28 4.24
N CYS A 21 -0.93 48.61 3.31
CA CYS A 21 -1.42 47.66 2.31
C CYS A 21 -0.38 47.29 1.26
N LEU A 22 0.56 48.15 0.94
CA LEU A 22 1.63 47.89 -0.03
C LEU A 22 2.74 46.99 0.55
N LEU A 23 2.90 46.91 1.87
CA LEU A 23 3.85 46.02 2.54
C LEU A 23 3.28 44.63 2.83
N ALA A 24 1.94 44.46 2.82
CA ALA A 24 1.28 43.19 3.01
C ALA A 24 1.19 42.29 1.74
N GLY A 25 1.60 42.85 0.58
CA GLY A 25 1.50 42.17 -0.71
C GLY A 25 2.61 41.16 -1.04
N MET A 26 3.63 41.01 -0.21
CA MET A 26 4.67 39.99 -0.35
C MET A 26 4.36 38.78 0.53
N THR A 27 3.21 38.15 0.32
CA THR A 27 3.06 36.75 0.77
C THR A 27 3.93 35.91 -0.16
N LEU A 28 5.09 35.51 0.34
CA LEU A 28 5.86 34.42 -0.23
C LEU A 28 4.89 33.21 -0.29
N SER A 29 4.36 32.96 -1.47
CA SER A 29 3.75 31.66 -1.76
C SER A 29 4.88 30.63 -1.74
N ALA A 30 5.25 30.18 -0.55
CA ALA A 30 5.98 28.94 -0.39
C ALA A 30 5.04 27.85 -0.93
N ARG A 31 5.07 27.62 -2.23
CA ARG A 31 4.57 26.40 -2.82
C ARG A 31 5.37 25.29 -2.13
N ALA A 32 4.76 24.64 -1.13
CA ALA A 32 5.20 23.36 -0.67
C ALA A 32 5.18 22.46 -1.91
N GLN A 33 6.31 22.33 -2.55
CA GLN A 33 6.55 21.35 -3.59
C GLN A 33 6.45 20.03 -2.87
N ALA A 34 5.26 19.41 -2.92
CA ALA A 34 5.09 18.06 -2.44
C ALA A 34 6.15 17.23 -3.18
N ALA A 35 7.20 16.84 -2.46
CA ALA A 35 8.21 15.98 -3.00
C ALA A 35 7.48 14.76 -3.57
N ALA A 36 7.68 14.50 -4.87
CA ALA A 36 7.14 13.30 -5.47
C ALA A 36 7.59 12.10 -4.60
N PRO A 37 6.68 11.17 -4.27
CA PRO A 37 7.10 9.99 -3.52
C PRO A 37 8.28 9.34 -4.23
N PRO A 38 9.29 8.87 -3.49
CA PRO A 38 10.43 8.21 -4.10
C PRO A 38 9.92 7.10 -5.02
N PRO A 39 10.52 6.91 -6.20
CA PRO A 39 10.11 5.86 -7.11
C PRO A 39 10.20 4.53 -6.36
N MET A 40 9.09 3.79 -6.33
CA MET A 40 9.09 2.45 -5.76
C MET A 40 10.15 1.63 -6.49
N PRO A 41 10.99 0.85 -5.77
CA PRO A 41 11.99 0.01 -6.41
C PRO A 41 11.29 -0.89 -7.44
N ALA A 42 11.74 -0.81 -8.68
CA ALA A 42 11.23 -1.67 -9.74
C ALA A 42 11.48 -3.14 -9.35
N TYR A 43 10.49 -4.00 -9.55
CA TYR A 43 10.65 -5.43 -9.32
C TYR A 43 11.82 -5.95 -10.16
N GLN A 44 12.79 -6.59 -9.50
CA GLN A 44 13.87 -7.27 -10.18
C GLN A 44 13.47 -8.73 -10.40
N ALA A 45 13.42 -9.14 -11.66
CA ALA A 45 13.10 -10.50 -12.02
C ALA A 45 14.12 -11.48 -11.40
N LEU A 46 13.63 -12.54 -10.79
CA LEU A 46 14.44 -13.60 -10.23
C LEU A 46 15.04 -14.45 -11.37
N SER A 47 16.27 -14.87 -11.22
CA SER A 47 16.89 -15.87 -12.10
C SER A 47 16.23 -17.24 -11.92
N ALA A 48 16.43 -18.16 -12.87
CA ALA A 48 15.92 -19.53 -12.77
C ALA A 48 16.35 -20.21 -11.46
N ALA A 49 17.63 -20.09 -11.08
CA ALA A 49 18.13 -20.67 -9.84
C ALA A 49 17.47 -20.07 -8.58
N GLN A 50 17.15 -18.77 -8.60
CA GLN A 50 16.43 -18.12 -7.48
C GLN A 50 14.96 -18.55 -7.43
N LEU A 51 14.32 -18.76 -8.59
CA LEU A 51 12.97 -19.31 -8.67
C LEU A 51 12.93 -20.74 -8.15
N ASP A 52 13.89 -21.58 -8.55
CA ASP A 52 14.00 -22.96 -8.06
C ASP A 52 14.15 -23.00 -6.53
N GLN A 53 14.97 -22.11 -5.98
CA GLN A 53 15.12 -21.98 -4.53
C GLN A 53 13.85 -21.47 -3.84
N LEU A 54 13.17 -20.48 -4.43
CA LEU A 54 11.93 -19.94 -3.90
C LEU A 54 10.80 -20.96 -3.91
N LEU A 55 10.67 -21.74 -4.99
CA LEU A 55 9.60 -22.74 -5.15
C LEU A 55 9.94 -24.10 -4.52
N GLY A 56 11.19 -24.32 -4.10
CA GLY A 56 11.64 -25.54 -3.47
C GLY A 56 10.73 -26.07 -2.36
N PRO A 57 10.21 -25.24 -1.43
CA PRO A 57 9.33 -25.69 -0.34
C PRO A 57 8.02 -26.32 -0.84
N ILE A 58 7.53 -25.95 -2.01
CA ILE A 58 6.26 -26.44 -2.58
C ILE A 58 6.46 -27.43 -3.74
N ALA A 59 7.70 -27.65 -4.17
CA ALA A 59 8.02 -28.48 -5.36
C ALA A 59 7.54 -29.94 -5.26
N LEU A 60 7.27 -30.44 -4.05
CA LEU A 60 6.77 -31.79 -3.82
C LEU A 60 5.24 -31.86 -3.71
N TYR A 61 4.55 -30.74 -3.78
CA TYR A 61 3.10 -30.75 -3.77
C TYR A 61 2.53 -31.15 -5.15
N PRO A 62 1.34 -31.76 -5.17
CA PRO A 62 0.67 -32.07 -6.43
C PRO A 62 0.42 -30.80 -7.26
N ASP A 63 0.55 -30.89 -8.60
CA ASP A 63 0.34 -29.79 -9.52
C ASP A 63 -0.98 -29.02 -9.28
N PRO A 64 -2.13 -29.66 -9.01
CA PRO A 64 -3.37 -28.93 -8.73
C PRO A 64 -3.27 -28.04 -7.49
N LEU A 65 -2.53 -28.45 -6.45
CA LEU A 65 -2.35 -27.67 -5.25
C LEU A 65 -1.38 -26.50 -5.49
N MET A 66 -0.31 -26.73 -6.25
CA MET A 66 0.59 -25.64 -6.65
C MET A 66 -0.12 -24.58 -7.48
N ALA A 67 -1.03 -25.00 -8.37
CA ALA A 67 -1.85 -24.10 -9.18
C ALA A 67 -2.74 -23.18 -8.34
N GLU A 68 -3.08 -23.55 -7.12
CA GLU A 68 -3.83 -22.73 -6.17
C GLU A 68 -2.92 -21.89 -5.25
N ILE A 69 -1.80 -22.46 -4.81
CA ILE A 69 -0.85 -21.75 -3.94
C ILE A 69 -0.26 -20.50 -4.62
N LEU A 70 0.10 -20.61 -5.90
CA LEU A 70 0.75 -19.51 -6.61
C LEU A 70 -0.14 -18.25 -6.70
N PRO A 71 -1.40 -18.32 -7.20
CA PRO A 71 -2.27 -17.16 -7.20
C PRO A 71 -2.67 -16.71 -5.77
N ALA A 72 -2.90 -17.64 -4.82
CA ALA A 72 -3.20 -17.31 -3.44
C ALA A 72 -2.07 -16.52 -2.77
N SER A 73 -0.81 -16.77 -3.15
CA SER A 73 0.36 -16.05 -2.65
C SER A 73 0.37 -14.57 -3.02
N THR A 74 -0.41 -14.15 -4.01
CA THR A 74 -0.57 -12.74 -4.37
C THR A 74 -1.44 -11.96 -3.38
N LEU A 75 -2.12 -12.66 -2.49
CA LEU A 75 -3.12 -12.15 -1.55
C LEU A 75 -2.75 -12.47 -0.08
N PRO A 76 -1.55 -12.09 0.40
CA PRO A 76 -1.06 -12.48 1.72
C PRO A 76 -2.00 -12.06 2.86
N ALA A 77 -2.69 -10.93 2.74
CA ALA A 77 -3.66 -10.50 3.75
C ALA A 77 -4.85 -11.47 3.86
N GLN A 78 -5.30 -12.06 2.75
CA GLN A 78 -6.38 -13.05 2.77
C GLN A 78 -5.90 -14.39 3.33
N ILE A 79 -4.64 -14.78 3.10
CA ILE A 79 -4.02 -15.96 3.73
C ILE A 79 -4.09 -15.83 5.25
N VAL A 80 -3.67 -14.68 5.80
CA VAL A 80 -3.75 -14.40 7.25
C VAL A 80 -5.19 -14.51 7.77
N LEU A 81 -6.14 -13.92 7.06
CA LEU A 81 -7.56 -13.96 7.47
C LEU A 81 -8.12 -15.39 7.43
N ALA A 82 -7.76 -16.15 6.42
CA ALA A 82 -8.19 -17.52 6.26
C ALA A 82 -7.58 -18.43 7.37
N ASP A 83 -6.30 -18.28 7.69
CA ASP A 83 -5.67 -19.03 8.77
C ASP A 83 -6.32 -18.70 10.11
N ARG A 84 -6.56 -17.42 10.41
CA ARG A 84 -7.28 -17.01 11.65
C ARG A 84 -8.68 -17.61 11.74
N TYR A 85 -9.40 -17.69 10.63
CA TYR A 85 -10.72 -18.33 10.60
C TYR A 85 -10.62 -19.81 10.95
N ILE A 86 -9.67 -20.52 10.35
CA ILE A 86 -9.46 -21.98 10.63
C ILE A 86 -9.02 -22.21 12.08
N VAL A 87 -8.05 -21.42 12.57
CA VAL A 87 -7.54 -21.53 13.95
C VAL A 87 -8.62 -21.22 14.99
N ALA A 88 -9.55 -20.29 14.67
CA ALA A 88 -10.71 -19.98 15.52
C ALA A 88 -11.80 -21.08 15.51
N GLY A 89 -11.62 -22.18 14.79
CA GLY A 89 -12.59 -23.26 14.68
C GLY A 89 -13.72 -22.99 13.67
N GLY A 90 -13.43 -22.17 12.65
CA GLY A 90 -14.38 -21.89 11.56
C GLY A 90 -14.82 -23.18 10.86
N ASP A 91 -16.11 -23.23 10.46
CA ASP A 91 -16.68 -24.39 9.80
C ASP A 91 -16.06 -24.58 8.39
N PRO A 92 -15.39 -25.72 8.11
CA PRO A 92 -14.82 -26.01 6.80
C PRO A 92 -15.83 -25.99 5.65
N ASN A 93 -17.10 -26.27 5.93
CA ASN A 93 -18.17 -26.25 4.92
C ASN A 93 -18.54 -24.81 4.48
N LEU A 94 -18.19 -23.81 5.28
CA LEU A 94 -18.44 -22.40 5.00
C LEU A 94 -17.25 -21.69 4.34
N ILE A 95 -16.14 -22.37 4.06
CA ILE A 95 -14.96 -21.79 3.40
C ILE A 95 -15.36 -21.16 2.05
N ALA A 96 -16.16 -21.85 1.25
CA ALA A 96 -16.62 -21.35 -0.06
C ALA A 96 -17.58 -20.13 0.03
N GLN A 97 -18.06 -19.80 1.21
CA GLN A 97 -18.93 -18.64 1.45
C GLN A 97 -18.15 -17.45 2.04
N GLN A 98 -16.88 -17.63 2.34
CA GLN A 98 -16.04 -16.55 2.84
C GLN A 98 -15.73 -15.54 1.73
N PRO A 99 -15.55 -14.26 2.05
CA PRO A 99 -15.28 -13.21 1.06
C PRO A 99 -13.81 -13.21 0.62
N TRP A 100 -13.25 -14.39 0.36
CA TRP A 100 -11.87 -14.57 -0.09
C TRP A 100 -11.84 -14.93 -1.57
N ASP A 101 -10.70 -14.70 -2.21
CA ASP A 101 -10.46 -15.18 -3.55
C ASP A 101 -10.57 -16.72 -3.64
N ALA A 102 -10.96 -17.22 -4.81
CA ALA A 102 -11.16 -18.65 -5.03
C ALA A 102 -9.90 -19.47 -4.75
N SER A 103 -8.72 -18.94 -5.08
CA SER A 103 -7.44 -19.61 -4.80
C SER A 103 -7.16 -19.71 -3.30
N VAL A 104 -7.49 -18.67 -2.53
CA VAL A 104 -7.39 -18.68 -1.06
C VAL A 104 -8.38 -19.65 -0.44
N GLN A 105 -9.62 -19.69 -0.94
CA GLN A 105 -10.63 -20.67 -0.51
C GLN A 105 -10.16 -22.12 -0.79
N ALA A 106 -9.50 -22.35 -1.93
CA ALA A 106 -8.96 -23.66 -2.27
C ALA A 106 -7.82 -24.07 -1.32
N VAL A 107 -6.87 -23.16 -1.07
CA VAL A 107 -5.76 -23.42 -0.13
C VAL A 107 -6.27 -23.58 1.30
N ALA A 108 -7.32 -22.85 1.71
CA ALA A 108 -7.91 -22.98 3.05
C ALA A 108 -8.49 -24.38 3.35
N ARG A 109 -8.72 -25.21 2.33
CA ARG A 109 -9.09 -26.62 2.50
C ARG A 109 -7.92 -27.51 2.93
N TYR A 110 -6.70 -26.95 2.90
CA TYR A 110 -5.46 -27.59 3.35
C TYR A 110 -4.86 -26.79 4.52
N PRO A 111 -5.40 -26.94 5.74
CA PRO A 111 -5.03 -26.11 6.90
C PRO A 111 -3.53 -26.07 7.19
N SER A 112 -2.82 -27.18 6.97
CA SER A 112 -1.37 -27.22 7.19
C SER A 112 -0.59 -26.38 6.19
N VAL A 113 -1.03 -26.33 4.94
CA VAL A 113 -0.44 -25.49 3.87
C VAL A 113 -0.75 -24.03 4.14
N LEU A 114 -2.01 -23.71 4.43
CA LEU A 114 -2.46 -22.36 4.75
C LEU A 114 -1.67 -21.79 5.93
N LYS A 115 -1.59 -22.54 7.03
CA LYS A 115 -0.82 -22.16 8.21
C LYS A 115 0.65 -21.94 7.88
N TRP A 116 1.25 -22.83 7.09
CA TRP A 116 2.64 -22.68 6.69
C TRP A 116 2.85 -21.40 5.87
N MET A 117 1.92 -21.04 4.98
CA MET A 117 1.96 -19.79 4.22
C MET A 117 1.82 -18.56 5.12
N ASP A 118 0.97 -18.63 6.17
CA ASP A 118 0.84 -17.56 7.17
C ASP A 118 2.10 -17.44 8.03
N ASP A 119 2.64 -18.52 8.53
CA ASP A 119 3.90 -18.53 9.30
C ASP A 119 5.10 -18.02 8.47
N ASN A 120 5.03 -18.12 7.13
CA ASN A 120 6.09 -17.74 6.19
C ASN A 120 5.64 -16.62 5.23
N LEU A 121 5.02 -15.55 5.76
CA LEU A 121 4.47 -14.44 4.95
C LEU A 121 5.49 -13.76 4.03
N ASN A 122 6.76 -13.73 4.42
CA ASN A 122 7.81 -13.20 3.57
C ASN A 122 7.97 -14.06 2.30
N TRP A 123 8.00 -15.38 2.45
CA TRP A 123 8.01 -16.32 1.33
C TRP A 123 6.74 -16.19 0.48
N THR A 124 5.57 -16.16 1.12
CA THR A 124 4.27 -16.00 0.46
C THR A 124 4.25 -14.72 -0.40
N THR A 125 4.69 -13.60 0.16
CA THR A 125 4.74 -12.34 -0.58
C THR A 125 5.73 -12.38 -1.75
N GLN A 126 6.93 -12.93 -1.55
CA GLN A 126 7.93 -13.05 -2.63
C GLN A 126 7.43 -13.96 -3.76
N THR A 127 6.81 -15.09 -3.41
CA THR A 127 6.22 -16.02 -4.39
C THR A 127 5.10 -15.35 -5.19
N GLY A 128 4.21 -14.63 -4.51
CA GLY A 128 3.15 -13.86 -5.17
C GLY A 128 3.68 -12.79 -6.12
N GLN A 129 4.74 -12.07 -5.73
CA GLN A 129 5.40 -11.10 -6.59
C GLN A 129 6.07 -11.74 -7.81
N ALA A 130 6.76 -12.87 -7.61
CA ALA A 130 7.35 -13.61 -8.72
C ALA A 130 6.27 -14.11 -9.69
N PHE A 131 5.18 -14.65 -9.17
CA PHE A 131 4.04 -15.11 -9.97
C PHE A 131 3.43 -14.00 -10.81
N LEU A 132 3.23 -12.80 -10.26
CA LEU A 132 2.66 -11.66 -10.99
C LEU A 132 3.59 -11.10 -12.07
N ASN A 133 4.90 -11.09 -11.82
CA ASN A 133 5.86 -10.38 -12.66
C ASN A 133 6.63 -11.28 -13.63
N GLN A 134 6.61 -12.60 -13.45
CA GLN A 134 7.38 -13.56 -14.25
C GLN A 134 6.51 -14.67 -14.86
N GLN A 135 5.24 -14.39 -15.14
CA GLN A 135 4.41 -15.32 -15.91
C GLN A 135 4.95 -15.41 -17.34
N PRO A 136 5.04 -16.64 -17.92
CA PRO A 136 5.36 -16.78 -19.33
C PRO A 136 4.25 -16.11 -20.17
N THR A 137 4.67 -15.25 -21.09
CA THR A 137 3.80 -14.60 -22.08
C THR A 137 3.48 -15.58 -23.22
#